data_1329c84d826277359031bab1f27b35db
#
_entry.id   1329c84d826277359031bab1f27b35db
#
_cell.length_a   1.000
_cell.length_b   1.000
_cell.length_c   1.000
_cell.angle_alpha   90.00
_cell.angle_beta   90.00
_cell.angle_gamma   90.00
#
_symmetry.space_group_name_H-M   'P 1'
#
loop_
_entity.id
_entity.type
_entity.pdbx_description
1 polymer ?
#
loop_
_entity_poly.entity_id
_entity_poly.type
_entity_poly.pdbx_seq_one_letter_code
_entity_poly.pdbx_strand_id
1 'polypeptide(L)'
;MTSRYHETYEGWKREPEAFWAEAAKSIDWSKPWDRVFDPGAGAYGRWFAGAECNTCHNAVDRHVAGGRAGQLALVYDSPMTGKVARYTYAELKREVVALASVLRNQGIGKGDRVIIYMPMVPEALFAMLACARLGAIHSVVFGGFAARELATRIDDAQPKLIVSASCGLEPGRIVAYKPLLDEAIDMARHKPDRCLILQRDQKRCDLIEGRDLDLADQMARERAAGANVDCVPVAATDPLYVLYTSGTTGQPKGVVRDNGGHMGALKWSMENEFGVKPGEVFWA
;
A
#
# COMPACT_ATOMS: atom_id res chain seq x y z
N MET A 1 -29.94 -10.89 17.04
CA MET A 1 -29.86 -10.01 15.85
C MET A 1 -30.11 -10.87 14.63
N THR A 2 -31.13 -10.59 13.87
CA THR A 2 -31.37 -11.25 12.58
C THR A 2 -30.32 -10.75 11.58
N SER A 3 -29.63 -11.68 10.91
CA SER A 3 -28.64 -11.35 9.89
C SER A 3 -29.28 -10.60 8.72
N ARG A 4 -28.70 -9.49 8.32
CA ARG A 4 -29.12 -8.72 7.12
C ARG A 4 -28.58 -9.34 5.82
N TYR A 5 -27.90 -10.50 5.91
CA TYR A 5 -27.23 -11.12 4.77
C TYR A 5 -28.15 -11.30 3.55
N HIS A 6 -29.31 -11.96 3.74
CA HIS A 6 -30.21 -12.24 2.63
C HIS A 6 -30.75 -10.96 1.97
N GLU A 7 -31.13 -9.97 2.75
CA GLU A 7 -31.59 -8.68 2.24
C GLU A 7 -30.50 -8.00 1.38
N THR A 8 -29.29 -7.92 1.91
CA THR A 8 -28.13 -7.33 1.25
C THR A 8 -27.76 -8.07 -0.04
N TYR A 9 -27.68 -9.42 0.05
CA TYR A 9 -27.33 -10.26 -1.09
C TYR A 9 -28.36 -10.18 -2.23
N GLU A 10 -29.66 -10.28 -1.91
CA GLU A 10 -30.72 -10.20 -2.91
C GLU A 10 -30.83 -8.76 -3.50
N GLY A 11 -30.58 -7.73 -2.70
CA GLY A 11 -30.50 -6.35 -3.18
C GLY A 11 -29.37 -6.15 -4.18
N TRP A 12 -28.16 -6.59 -3.82
CA TRP A 12 -27.01 -6.54 -4.73
C TRP A 12 -27.25 -7.35 -6.01
N LYS A 13 -27.76 -8.55 -5.91
CA LYS A 13 -28.01 -9.43 -7.07
C LYS A 13 -29.01 -8.84 -8.06
N ARG A 14 -30.01 -8.15 -7.55
CA ARG A 14 -31.05 -7.52 -8.39
C ARG A 14 -30.55 -6.27 -9.12
N GLU A 15 -29.81 -5.42 -8.44
CA GLU A 15 -29.35 -4.12 -8.96
C GLU A 15 -27.88 -3.83 -8.54
N PRO A 16 -26.89 -4.57 -9.10
CA PRO A 16 -25.51 -4.46 -8.65
C PRO A 16 -24.90 -3.08 -8.86
N GLU A 17 -25.24 -2.39 -9.96
CA GLU A 17 -24.73 -1.04 -10.20
C GLU A 17 -25.30 -0.02 -9.20
N ALA A 18 -26.59 -0.06 -8.92
CA ALA A 18 -27.21 0.82 -7.94
C ALA A 18 -26.64 0.56 -6.53
N PHE A 19 -26.42 -0.70 -6.18
CA PHE A 19 -25.82 -1.09 -4.91
C PHE A 19 -24.41 -0.52 -4.73
N TRP A 20 -23.53 -0.68 -5.72
CA TRP A 20 -22.17 -0.19 -5.63
C TRP A 20 -22.08 1.34 -5.81
N ALA A 21 -22.99 1.96 -6.57
CA ALA A 21 -23.09 3.42 -6.63
C ALA A 21 -23.41 4.02 -5.25
N GLU A 22 -24.31 3.39 -4.48
CA GLU A 22 -24.64 3.82 -3.13
C GLU A 22 -23.45 3.63 -2.18
N ALA A 23 -22.81 2.46 -2.19
CA ALA A 23 -21.63 2.19 -1.39
C ALA A 23 -20.48 3.19 -1.65
N ALA A 24 -20.30 3.57 -2.92
CA ALA A 24 -19.26 4.49 -3.38
C ALA A 24 -19.48 5.96 -2.93
N LYS A 25 -20.65 6.34 -2.45
CA LYS A 25 -20.88 7.66 -1.84
C LYS A 25 -20.06 7.90 -0.58
N SER A 26 -19.58 6.85 0.04
CA SER A 26 -18.67 6.91 1.21
C SER A 26 -17.23 7.27 0.87
N ILE A 27 -16.89 7.37 -0.41
CA ILE A 27 -15.56 7.71 -0.94
C ILE A 27 -15.52 9.17 -1.36
N ASP A 28 -14.42 9.85 -1.09
CA ASP A 28 -14.16 11.20 -1.61
C ASP A 28 -13.59 11.08 -3.03
N TRP A 29 -14.38 11.49 -4.00
CA TRP A 29 -14.00 11.54 -5.41
C TRP A 29 -13.57 12.96 -5.77
N SER A 30 -12.41 13.13 -6.40
CA SER A 30 -12.01 14.42 -6.97
C SER A 30 -12.78 14.74 -8.26
N LYS A 31 -13.21 13.69 -8.96
CA LYS A 31 -14.15 13.76 -10.09
C LYS A 31 -15.11 12.58 -9.99
N PRO A 32 -16.45 12.77 -10.05
CA PRO A 32 -17.41 11.68 -10.06
C PRO A 32 -17.28 10.83 -11.32
N TRP A 33 -17.84 9.61 -11.28
CA TRP A 33 -17.86 8.70 -12.42
C TRP A 33 -18.85 9.12 -13.51
N ASP A 34 -18.51 8.79 -14.75
CA ASP A 34 -19.41 8.91 -15.89
C ASP A 34 -20.33 7.67 -15.99
N ARG A 35 -19.80 6.50 -15.57
CA ARG A 35 -20.49 5.21 -15.57
C ARG A 35 -20.08 4.39 -14.34
N VAL A 36 -21.07 3.78 -13.67
CA VAL A 36 -20.82 2.95 -12.47
C VAL A 36 -20.06 1.68 -12.84
N PHE A 37 -20.52 0.99 -13.90
CA PHE A 37 -19.84 -0.19 -14.42
C PHE A 37 -19.79 -0.14 -15.95
N ASP A 38 -18.60 -0.35 -16.52
CA ASP A 38 -18.41 -0.46 -17.97
C ASP A 38 -18.03 -1.92 -18.31
N PRO A 39 -18.99 -2.72 -18.79
CA PRO A 39 -18.73 -4.13 -19.12
C PRO A 39 -17.85 -4.30 -20.36
N GLY A 40 -17.73 -3.28 -21.22
CA GLY A 40 -16.89 -3.30 -22.42
C GLY A 40 -15.41 -2.99 -22.15
N ALA A 41 -15.06 -2.53 -20.96
CA ALA A 41 -13.71 -2.12 -20.62
C ALA A 41 -12.87 -3.28 -20.02
N GLY A 42 -12.07 -3.94 -20.88
CA GLY A 42 -11.21 -5.06 -20.49
C GLY A 42 -11.99 -6.38 -20.28
N ALA A 43 -11.30 -7.43 -19.84
CA ALA A 43 -11.87 -8.77 -19.74
C ALA A 43 -12.95 -8.94 -18.66
N TYR A 44 -12.95 -8.08 -17.64
CA TYR A 44 -13.86 -8.18 -16.48
C TYR A 44 -14.69 -6.92 -16.28
N GLY A 45 -14.73 -6.00 -17.26
CA GLY A 45 -15.31 -4.69 -17.10
C GLY A 45 -14.49 -3.79 -16.16
N ARG A 46 -14.97 -2.56 -15.93
CA ARG A 46 -14.37 -1.60 -15.01
C ARG A 46 -15.44 -0.87 -14.21
N TRP A 47 -15.21 -0.72 -12.92
CA TRP A 47 -16.05 0.03 -12.00
C TRP A 47 -15.65 1.51 -11.97
N PHE A 48 -16.64 2.39 -11.85
CA PHE A 48 -16.49 3.83 -11.68
C PHE A 48 -15.66 4.50 -12.80
N ALA A 49 -15.93 4.09 -14.05
CA ALA A 49 -15.25 4.62 -15.23
C ALA A 49 -15.44 6.14 -15.34
N GLY A 50 -14.35 6.85 -15.61
CA GLY A 50 -14.31 8.32 -15.69
C GLY A 50 -14.11 9.04 -14.35
N ALA A 51 -14.25 8.34 -13.21
CA ALA A 51 -13.98 8.93 -11.90
C ALA A 51 -12.50 9.12 -11.63
N GLU A 52 -12.19 10.10 -10.76
CA GLU A 52 -10.87 10.31 -10.20
C GLU A 52 -10.91 10.32 -8.66
N CYS A 53 -9.89 9.77 -8.05
CA CYS A 53 -9.74 9.69 -6.60
C CYS A 53 -8.26 9.57 -6.22
N ASN A 54 -7.98 9.47 -4.91
CA ASN A 54 -6.69 9.02 -4.41
C ASN A 54 -6.92 8.19 -3.15
N THR A 55 -6.35 6.99 -3.11
CA THR A 55 -6.53 6.07 -1.98
C THR A 55 -5.89 6.60 -0.70
N CYS A 56 -4.71 7.25 -0.76
CA CYS A 56 -4.10 7.86 0.42
C CYS A 56 -4.92 9.04 0.96
N HIS A 57 -5.49 9.88 0.09
CA HIS A 57 -6.41 10.94 0.51
C HIS A 57 -7.57 10.35 1.32
N ASN A 58 -8.21 9.34 0.80
CA ASN A 58 -9.34 8.69 1.44
C ASN A 58 -8.98 7.96 2.75
N ALA A 59 -7.78 7.38 2.83
CA ALA A 59 -7.33 6.66 4.02
C ALA A 59 -6.78 7.59 5.12
N VAL A 60 -6.26 8.77 4.77
CA VAL A 60 -5.50 9.63 5.70
C VAL A 60 -5.96 11.08 5.67
N ASP A 61 -5.82 11.77 4.52
CA ASP A 61 -5.93 13.23 4.46
C ASP A 61 -7.32 13.75 4.79
N ARG A 62 -8.38 13.09 4.29
CA ARG A 62 -9.77 13.49 4.57
C ARG A 62 -10.10 13.43 6.06
N HIS A 63 -9.48 12.50 6.80
CA HIS A 63 -9.70 12.37 8.25
C HIS A 63 -9.02 13.50 9.02
N VAL A 64 -7.83 13.91 8.59
CA VAL A 64 -7.16 15.10 9.17
C VAL A 64 -7.99 16.36 8.90
N ALA A 65 -8.43 16.55 7.65
CA ALA A 65 -9.25 17.71 7.25
C ALA A 65 -10.63 17.71 7.91
N GLY A 66 -11.22 16.52 8.13
CA GLY A 66 -12.52 16.31 8.77
C GLY A 66 -12.50 16.38 10.30
N GLY A 67 -11.45 16.93 10.92
CA GLY A 67 -11.38 17.15 12.37
C GLY A 67 -10.93 15.96 13.20
N ARG A 68 -10.49 14.86 12.56
CA ARG A 68 -10.04 13.63 13.22
C ARG A 68 -8.51 13.53 13.34
N ALA A 69 -7.79 14.65 13.21
CA ALA A 69 -6.32 14.72 13.22
C ALA A 69 -5.70 14.03 14.44
N GLY A 70 -6.27 14.25 15.64
CA GLY A 70 -5.81 13.65 16.90
C GLY A 70 -6.33 12.22 17.17
N GLN A 71 -7.20 11.68 16.31
CA GLN A 71 -7.69 10.30 16.49
C GLN A 71 -6.61 9.29 16.13
N LEU A 72 -6.54 8.21 16.91
CA LEU A 72 -5.64 7.09 16.63
C LEU A 72 -5.97 6.44 15.27
N ALA A 73 -4.96 6.34 14.42
CA ALA A 73 -5.06 5.78 13.06
C ALA A 73 -4.33 4.45 12.91
N LEU A 74 -3.19 4.27 13.60
CA LEU A 74 -2.38 3.07 13.53
C LEU A 74 -1.81 2.71 14.89
N VAL A 75 -1.94 1.45 15.26
CA VAL A 75 -1.23 0.84 16.40
C VAL A 75 -0.28 -0.21 15.84
N TYR A 76 0.98 -0.09 16.17
CA TYR A 76 1.98 -1.11 15.95
C TYR A 76 2.30 -1.77 17.30
N ASP A 77 2.14 -3.06 17.37
CA ASP A 77 2.48 -3.85 18.54
C ASP A 77 3.30 -5.07 18.09
N SER A 78 4.54 -5.13 18.54
CA SER A 78 5.48 -6.19 18.14
C SER A 78 5.96 -6.99 19.34
N PRO A 79 5.40 -8.16 19.61
CA PRO A 79 5.87 -9.04 20.67
C PRO A 79 7.33 -9.49 20.44
N MET A 80 7.80 -9.49 19.17
CA MET A 80 9.17 -9.85 18.82
C MET A 80 10.22 -8.83 19.30
N THR A 81 9.84 -7.57 19.44
CA THR A 81 10.75 -6.49 19.89
C THR A 81 10.32 -5.86 21.19
N GLY A 82 9.14 -6.20 21.72
CA GLY A 82 8.50 -5.51 22.84
C GLY A 82 8.12 -4.05 22.54
N LYS A 83 8.15 -3.64 21.27
CA LYS A 83 7.89 -2.26 20.87
C LYS A 83 6.41 -2.06 20.56
N VAL A 84 5.81 -1.06 21.22
CA VAL A 84 4.48 -0.54 20.90
C VAL A 84 4.62 0.89 20.41
N ALA A 85 4.01 1.20 19.26
CA ALA A 85 3.93 2.57 18.74
C ALA A 85 2.49 2.89 18.33
N ARG A 86 2.11 4.15 18.50
CA ARG A 86 0.77 4.65 18.17
C ARG A 86 0.93 5.89 17.31
N TYR A 87 0.12 5.98 16.27
CA TYR A 87 0.11 7.11 15.35
C TYR A 87 -1.32 7.64 15.23
N THR A 88 -1.49 8.91 15.49
CA THR A 88 -2.70 9.66 15.14
C THR A 88 -2.77 9.85 13.62
N TYR A 89 -3.93 10.25 13.08
CA TYR A 89 -4.03 10.58 11.64
C TYR A 89 -3.06 11.69 11.22
N ALA A 90 -2.83 12.69 12.08
CA ALA A 90 -1.86 13.76 11.80
C ALA A 90 -0.42 13.23 11.75
N GLU A 91 -0.04 12.35 12.69
CA GLU A 91 1.29 11.73 12.72
C GLU A 91 1.48 10.77 11.55
N LEU A 92 0.49 9.93 11.24
CA LEU A 92 0.52 9.04 10.09
C LEU A 92 0.67 9.84 8.78
N LYS A 93 -0.09 10.94 8.61
CA LYS A 93 0.04 11.83 7.47
C LYS A 93 1.46 12.38 7.34
N ARG A 94 2.06 12.85 8.43
CA ARG A 94 3.42 13.38 8.43
C ARG A 94 4.45 12.35 7.96
N GLU A 95 4.37 11.11 8.45
CA GLU A 95 5.29 10.04 8.05
C GLU A 95 5.08 9.65 6.57
N VAL A 96 3.83 9.53 6.13
CA VAL A 96 3.48 9.22 4.74
C VAL A 96 3.95 10.33 3.79
N VAL A 97 3.78 11.60 4.15
CA VAL A 97 4.25 12.75 3.35
C VAL A 97 5.77 12.76 3.25
N ALA A 98 6.48 12.51 4.36
CA ALA A 98 7.94 12.43 4.35
C ALA A 98 8.44 11.33 3.40
N LEU A 99 7.85 10.12 3.49
CA LEU A 99 8.24 9.03 2.61
C LEU A 99 7.82 9.27 1.15
N ALA A 100 6.67 9.88 0.90
CA ALA A 100 6.26 10.27 -0.45
C ALA A 100 7.24 11.30 -1.06
N SER A 101 7.76 12.23 -0.25
CA SER A 101 8.80 13.17 -0.70
C SER A 101 10.10 12.44 -1.04
N VAL A 102 10.54 11.49 -0.20
CA VAL A 102 11.70 10.64 -0.50
C VAL A 102 11.51 9.92 -1.83
N LEU A 103 10.37 9.23 -2.03
CA LEU A 103 10.08 8.50 -3.26
C LEU A 103 10.08 9.43 -4.48
N ARG A 104 9.42 10.59 -4.39
CA ARG A 104 9.39 11.60 -5.46
C ARG A 104 10.78 12.09 -5.82
N ASN A 105 11.65 12.33 -4.83
CA ASN A 105 13.03 12.77 -5.03
C ASN A 105 13.90 11.67 -5.68
N GLN A 106 13.48 10.40 -5.58
CA GLN A 106 14.07 9.27 -6.32
C GLN A 106 13.39 9.04 -7.68
N GLY A 107 12.58 9.97 -8.16
CA GLY A 107 11.96 9.91 -9.49
C GLY A 107 10.73 9.02 -9.58
N ILE A 108 10.11 8.68 -8.44
CA ILE A 108 8.85 7.89 -8.42
C ILE A 108 7.65 8.83 -8.62
N GLY A 109 6.80 8.49 -9.57
CA GLY A 109 5.57 9.20 -9.90
C GLY A 109 4.43 8.25 -10.28
N LYS A 110 3.36 8.84 -10.84
CA LYS A 110 2.16 8.11 -11.25
C LYS A 110 2.52 6.99 -12.25
N GLY A 111 2.04 5.78 -11.96
CA GLY A 111 2.23 4.59 -12.80
C GLY A 111 3.58 3.86 -12.60
N ASP A 112 4.54 4.43 -11.87
CA ASP A 112 5.77 3.74 -11.54
C ASP A 112 5.52 2.62 -10.52
N ARG A 113 6.31 1.54 -10.59
CA ARG A 113 6.19 0.39 -9.67
C ARG A 113 7.26 0.48 -8.59
N VAL A 114 6.83 0.17 -7.36
CA VAL A 114 7.67 0.08 -6.17
C VAL A 114 7.42 -1.27 -5.50
N ILE A 115 8.46 -2.07 -5.28
CA ILE A 115 8.36 -3.27 -4.45
C ILE A 115 8.62 -2.89 -2.99
N ILE A 116 7.79 -3.43 -2.08
CA ILE A 116 7.94 -3.29 -0.63
C ILE A 116 8.26 -4.68 -0.08
N TYR A 117 9.56 -4.96 0.12
CA TYR A 117 10.08 -6.20 0.68
C TYR A 117 10.50 -5.96 2.13
N MET A 118 9.51 -5.92 3.02
CA MET A 118 9.68 -5.50 4.41
C MET A 118 9.03 -6.47 5.40
N PRO A 119 9.51 -6.52 6.64
CA PRO A 119 8.76 -7.15 7.72
C PRO A 119 7.55 -6.30 8.11
N MET A 120 6.71 -6.81 9.02
CA MET A 120 5.57 -6.08 9.56
C MET A 120 6.05 -4.96 10.50
N VAL A 121 6.34 -3.82 9.92
CA VAL A 121 6.76 -2.58 10.60
C VAL A 121 5.93 -1.40 10.08
N PRO A 122 5.78 -0.30 10.84
CA PRO A 122 4.98 0.86 10.41
C PRO A 122 5.41 1.42 9.07
N GLU A 123 6.70 1.41 8.78
CA GLU A 123 7.30 1.93 7.55
C GLU A 123 6.80 1.18 6.30
N ALA A 124 6.40 -0.09 6.43
CA ALA A 124 5.78 -0.83 5.32
C ALA A 124 4.41 -0.22 4.95
N LEU A 125 3.59 0.13 5.95
CA LEU A 125 2.32 0.83 5.72
C LEU A 125 2.55 2.25 5.17
N PHE A 126 3.54 2.97 5.71
CA PHE A 126 3.89 4.30 5.20
C PHE A 126 4.27 4.22 3.72
N ALA A 127 5.03 3.19 3.31
CA ALA A 127 5.43 2.99 1.91
C ALA A 127 4.23 2.69 1.00
N MET A 128 3.29 1.85 1.42
CA MET A 128 2.04 1.61 0.66
C MET A 128 1.25 2.90 0.44
N LEU A 129 1.05 3.68 1.52
CA LEU A 129 0.30 4.94 1.46
C LEU A 129 1.06 6.04 0.70
N ALA A 130 2.39 6.08 0.79
CA ALA A 130 3.22 7.02 0.03
C ALA A 130 3.16 6.72 -1.47
N CYS A 131 3.21 5.46 -1.89
CA CYS A 131 2.98 5.07 -3.28
C CYS A 131 1.58 5.50 -3.76
N ALA A 132 0.54 5.17 -2.99
CA ALA A 132 -0.83 5.59 -3.30
C ALA A 132 -0.98 7.12 -3.41
N ARG A 133 -0.28 7.87 -2.54
CA ARG A 133 -0.25 9.33 -2.57
C ARG A 133 0.26 9.89 -3.88
N LEU A 134 1.32 9.28 -4.42
CA LEU A 134 1.95 9.66 -5.69
C LEU A 134 1.25 9.08 -6.93
N GLY A 135 0.25 8.21 -6.76
CA GLY A 135 -0.32 7.43 -7.86
C GLY A 135 0.63 6.34 -8.39
N ALA A 136 1.66 6.00 -7.64
CA ALA A 136 2.55 4.89 -7.94
C ALA A 136 1.92 3.54 -7.53
N ILE A 137 2.33 2.48 -8.20
CA ILE A 137 1.81 1.12 -8.02
C ILE A 137 2.76 0.37 -7.09
N HIS A 138 2.27 -0.07 -5.93
CA HIS A 138 3.09 -0.85 -5.02
C HIS A 138 2.85 -2.35 -5.14
N SER A 139 3.86 -3.14 -4.79
CA SER A 139 3.72 -4.59 -4.61
C SER A 139 4.41 -4.99 -3.32
N VAL A 140 3.60 -5.45 -2.35
CA VAL A 140 4.13 -5.96 -1.09
C VAL A 140 4.57 -7.41 -1.29
N VAL A 141 5.81 -7.69 -0.94
CA VAL A 141 6.41 -9.02 -1.00
C VAL A 141 6.75 -9.45 0.43
N PHE A 142 6.30 -10.64 0.81
CA PHE A 142 6.57 -11.16 2.13
C PHE A 142 8.08 -11.27 2.38
N GLY A 143 8.56 -10.67 3.47
CA GLY A 143 9.97 -10.52 3.80
C GLY A 143 10.71 -11.81 4.18
N GLY A 144 10.04 -12.95 4.22
CA GLY A 144 10.65 -14.26 4.42
C GLY A 144 10.91 -15.02 3.11
N PHE A 145 10.55 -14.45 1.96
CA PHE A 145 10.76 -15.12 0.67
C PHE A 145 12.23 -15.22 0.29
N ALA A 146 12.59 -16.37 -0.30
CA ALA A 146 13.92 -16.61 -0.86
C ALA A 146 14.23 -15.64 -2.01
N ALA A 147 15.51 -15.40 -2.26
CA ALA A 147 15.98 -14.47 -3.31
C ALA A 147 15.37 -14.75 -4.69
N ARG A 148 15.23 -16.01 -5.09
CA ARG A 148 14.61 -16.39 -6.36
C ARG A 148 13.16 -15.94 -6.49
N GLU A 149 12.40 -16.04 -5.41
CA GLU A 149 10.99 -15.62 -5.40
C GLU A 149 10.84 -14.10 -5.53
N LEU A 150 11.76 -13.36 -4.91
CA LEU A 150 11.82 -11.91 -5.07
C LEU A 150 12.29 -11.53 -6.47
N ALA A 151 13.32 -12.20 -7.03
CA ALA A 151 13.82 -11.97 -8.38
C ALA A 151 12.71 -12.13 -9.45
N THR A 152 11.88 -13.18 -9.33
CA THR A 152 10.75 -13.39 -10.24
C THR A 152 9.78 -12.19 -10.23
N ARG A 153 9.49 -11.63 -9.04
CA ARG A 153 8.61 -10.46 -8.89
C ARG A 153 9.26 -9.18 -9.37
N ILE A 154 10.58 -9.03 -9.22
CA ILE A 154 11.34 -7.92 -9.79
C ILE A 154 11.25 -7.94 -11.32
N ASP A 155 11.42 -9.11 -11.93
CA ASP A 155 11.35 -9.25 -13.38
C ASP A 155 9.94 -9.01 -13.95
N ASP A 156 8.90 -9.40 -13.22
CA ASP A 156 7.52 -9.22 -13.67
C ASP A 156 7.03 -7.78 -13.44
N ALA A 157 7.21 -7.24 -12.23
CA ALA A 157 6.74 -5.89 -11.88
C ALA A 157 7.63 -4.78 -12.45
N GLN A 158 8.90 -5.05 -12.74
CA GLN A 158 9.90 -4.07 -13.19
C GLN A 158 9.90 -2.79 -12.33
N PRO A 159 10.15 -2.89 -11.01
CA PRO A 159 10.11 -1.75 -10.12
C PRO A 159 11.28 -0.80 -10.38
N LYS A 160 11.02 0.52 -10.34
CA LYS A 160 12.10 1.52 -10.31
C LYS A 160 12.84 1.51 -8.98
N LEU A 161 12.12 1.21 -7.89
CA LEU A 161 12.65 1.30 -6.54
C LEU A 161 12.13 0.14 -5.68
N ILE A 162 12.99 -0.34 -4.77
CA ILE A 162 12.60 -1.31 -3.75
C ILE A 162 12.76 -0.67 -2.37
N VAL A 163 11.72 -0.75 -1.54
CA VAL A 163 11.78 -0.43 -0.11
C VAL A 163 11.97 -1.73 0.65
N SER A 164 13.01 -1.81 1.47
CA SER A 164 13.33 -3.02 2.23
C SER A 164 13.83 -2.69 3.64
N ALA A 165 14.19 -3.70 4.41
CA ALA A 165 14.81 -3.58 5.72
C ALA A 165 16.10 -4.38 5.79
N SER A 166 16.97 -4.04 6.75
CA SER A 166 18.21 -4.78 6.99
C SER A 166 17.94 -6.21 7.46
N CYS A 167 16.87 -6.42 8.26
CA CYS A 167 16.49 -7.74 8.76
C CYS A 167 15.00 -7.84 9.11
N GLY A 168 14.48 -9.07 9.12
CA GLY A 168 13.26 -9.48 9.76
C GLY A 168 13.52 -10.24 11.05
N LEU A 169 12.50 -10.39 11.90
CA LEU A 169 12.55 -11.19 13.12
C LEU A 169 11.52 -12.30 13.03
N GLU A 170 11.95 -13.50 13.28
CA GLU A 170 11.11 -14.69 13.44
C GLU A 170 11.35 -15.30 14.81
N PRO A 171 10.46 -16.15 15.34
CA PRO A 171 10.69 -16.83 16.60
C PRO A 171 12.07 -17.54 16.62
N GLY A 172 12.95 -17.10 17.52
CA GLY A 172 14.27 -17.71 17.72
C GLY A 172 15.34 -17.35 16.69
N ARG A 173 15.05 -16.51 15.65
CA ARG A 173 16.08 -16.14 14.67
C ARG A 173 15.89 -14.74 14.07
N ILE A 174 17.03 -14.17 13.66
CA ILE A 174 17.08 -12.95 12.86
C ILE A 174 17.31 -13.35 11.40
N VAL A 175 16.42 -12.94 10.51
CA VAL A 175 16.56 -13.16 9.06
C VAL A 175 17.16 -11.92 8.43
N ALA A 176 18.37 -12.04 7.88
CA ALA A 176 19.01 -10.94 7.16
C ALA A 176 18.34 -10.75 5.80
N TYR A 177 17.64 -9.61 5.59
CA TYR A 177 16.94 -9.35 4.32
C TYR A 177 17.88 -8.79 3.26
N LYS A 178 18.87 -8.00 3.65
CA LYS A 178 19.77 -7.35 2.70
C LYS A 178 20.52 -8.35 1.79
N PRO A 179 21.12 -9.46 2.28
CA PRO A 179 21.74 -10.45 1.40
C PRO A 179 20.74 -11.10 0.43
N LEU A 180 19.50 -11.38 0.88
CA LEU A 180 18.46 -11.94 0.02
C LEU A 180 18.02 -10.94 -1.06
N LEU A 181 17.92 -9.66 -0.72
CA LEU A 181 17.62 -8.59 -1.66
C LEU A 181 18.73 -8.45 -2.70
N ASP A 182 20.00 -8.44 -2.29
CA ASP A 182 21.13 -8.32 -3.19
C ASP A 182 21.20 -9.50 -4.16
N GLU A 183 21.10 -10.71 -3.64
CA GLU A 183 21.04 -11.93 -4.46
C GLU A 183 19.85 -11.89 -5.45
N ALA A 184 18.67 -11.45 -4.99
CA ALA A 184 17.49 -11.33 -5.86
C ALA A 184 17.72 -10.33 -7.00
N ILE A 185 18.31 -9.17 -6.70
CA ILE A 185 18.64 -8.17 -7.71
C ILE A 185 19.69 -8.71 -8.70
N ASP A 186 20.69 -9.45 -8.19
CA ASP A 186 21.71 -10.05 -9.06
C ASP A 186 21.12 -11.11 -10.00
N MET A 187 20.17 -11.91 -9.51
CA MET A 187 19.47 -12.94 -10.30
C MET A 187 18.48 -12.35 -11.32
N ALA A 188 17.81 -11.25 -10.98
CA ALA A 188 16.79 -10.64 -11.82
C ALA A 188 17.42 -10.01 -13.09
N ARG A 189 16.68 -10.07 -14.22
CA ARG A 189 17.05 -9.38 -15.45
C ARG A 189 16.84 -7.87 -15.33
N HIS A 190 15.73 -7.47 -14.73
CA HIS A 190 15.44 -6.08 -14.43
C HIS A 190 16.23 -5.64 -13.20
N LYS A 191 16.79 -4.43 -13.22
CA LYS A 191 17.54 -3.85 -12.10
C LYS A 191 16.82 -2.60 -11.61
N PRO A 192 16.42 -2.54 -10.32
CA PRO A 192 15.88 -1.31 -9.77
C PRO A 192 16.95 -0.23 -9.69
N ASP A 193 16.56 1.03 -9.90
CA ASP A 193 17.50 2.16 -9.85
C ASP A 193 18.03 2.40 -8.44
N ARG A 194 17.18 2.19 -7.42
CA ARG A 194 17.48 2.49 -6.01
C ARG A 194 16.82 1.47 -5.06
N CYS A 195 17.43 1.34 -3.87
CA CYS A 195 16.85 0.66 -2.73
C CYS A 195 16.81 1.60 -1.51
N LEU A 196 15.68 1.68 -0.83
CA LEU A 196 15.53 2.35 0.46
C LEU A 196 15.57 1.26 1.55
N ILE A 197 16.54 1.31 2.44
CA ILE A 197 16.80 0.27 3.45
C ILE A 197 16.51 0.81 4.84
N LEU A 198 15.51 0.27 5.51
CA LEU A 198 15.28 0.51 6.93
C LEU A 198 16.31 -0.26 7.76
N GLN A 199 17.24 0.45 8.39
CA GLN A 199 18.20 -0.14 9.29
C GLN A 199 17.54 -0.49 10.62
N ARG A 200 17.53 -1.77 10.97
CA ARG A 200 16.99 -2.27 12.23
C ARG A 200 18.10 -2.58 13.22
N ASP A 201 17.92 -2.19 14.49
CA ASP A 201 18.96 -2.34 15.54
C ASP A 201 19.35 -3.79 15.81
N GLN A 202 18.43 -4.74 15.55
CA GLN A 202 18.68 -6.16 15.74
C GLN A 202 19.76 -6.72 14.80
N LYS A 203 19.87 -6.17 13.62
CA LYS A 203 20.94 -6.47 12.65
C LYS A 203 20.97 -5.37 11.58
N ARG A 204 21.96 -4.50 11.66
CA ARG A 204 22.27 -3.53 10.60
C ARG A 204 22.97 -4.21 9.42
N CYS A 205 23.00 -3.56 8.30
CA CYS A 205 23.68 -4.04 7.10
C CYS A 205 24.47 -2.91 6.43
N ASP A 206 25.44 -3.27 5.61
CA ASP A 206 26.12 -2.33 4.72
C ASP A 206 25.23 -1.91 3.58
N LEU A 207 25.35 -0.65 3.17
CA LEU A 207 24.63 -0.07 2.03
C LEU A 207 25.57 -0.03 0.83
N ILE A 208 25.08 -0.47 -0.33
CA ILE A 208 25.83 -0.39 -1.59
C ILE A 208 25.75 1.05 -2.09
N GLU A 209 26.94 1.69 -2.19
CA GLU A 209 27.06 3.05 -2.71
C GLU A 209 26.46 3.18 -4.13
N GLY A 210 25.77 4.29 -4.36
CA GLY A 210 25.12 4.55 -5.65
C GLY A 210 23.77 3.84 -5.85
N ARG A 211 23.43 2.82 -5.04
CA ARG A 211 22.14 2.10 -5.12
C ARG A 211 21.30 2.25 -3.87
N ASP A 212 21.89 2.04 -2.69
CA ASP A 212 21.16 1.93 -1.44
C ASP A 212 21.18 3.24 -0.65
N LEU A 213 20.05 3.60 -0.05
CA LEU A 213 19.88 4.75 0.82
C LEU A 213 19.28 4.30 2.16
N ASP A 214 19.73 4.91 3.26
CA ASP A 214 19.10 4.70 4.56
C ASP A 214 17.73 5.36 4.60
N LEU A 215 16.67 4.57 4.78
CA LEU A 215 15.30 5.04 4.77
C LEU A 215 15.02 6.05 5.88
N ALA A 216 15.50 5.77 7.09
CA ALA A 216 15.25 6.62 8.25
C ALA A 216 15.92 7.99 8.10
N ASP A 217 17.17 8.01 7.60
CA ASP A 217 17.91 9.24 7.33
C ASP A 217 17.23 10.08 6.24
N GLN A 218 16.78 9.44 5.14
CA GLN A 218 16.06 10.16 4.08
C GLN A 218 14.75 10.76 4.61
N MET A 219 13.95 9.98 5.33
CA MET A 219 12.72 10.50 5.92
C MET A 219 12.96 11.61 6.95
N ALA A 220 14.03 11.52 7.75
CA ALA A 220 14.38 12.57 8.71
C ALA A 220 14.72 13.89 8.01
N ARG A 221 15.47 13.84 6.89
CA ARG A 221 15.78 15.03 6.08
C ARG A 221 14.51 15.68 5.52
N GLU A 222 13.61 14.88 4.97
CA GLU A 222 12.35 15.39 4.42
C GLU A 222 11.45 16.00 5.50
N ARG A 223 11.37 15.39 6.68
CA ARG A 223 10.64 15.98 7.82
C ARG A 223 11.25 17.32 8.26
N ALA A 224 12.59 17.40 8.35
CA ALA A 224 13.29 18.63 8.73
C ALA A 224 13.14 19.73 7.68
N ALA A 225 13.05 19.36 6.40
CA ALA A 225 12.81 20.30 5.30
C ALA A 225 11.33 20.75 5.20
N GLY A 226 10.44 20.25 6.05
CA GLY A 226 9.01 20.58 6.00
C GLY A 226 8.33 20.02 4.74
N ALA A 227 8.66 18.79 4.35
CA ALA A 227 8.15 18.17 3.16
C ALA A 227 6.63 18.34 3.02
N ASN A 228 6.22 18.74 1.83
CA ASN A 228 4.82 18.84 1.43
C ASN A 228 4.64 18.17 0.06
N VAL A 229 3.79 17.15 0.03
CA VAL A 229 3.48 16.38 -1.17
C VAL A 229 1.97 16.14 -1.18
N ASP A 230 1.28 16.69 -2.15
CA ASP A 230 -0.16 16.49 -2.30
C ASP A 230 -0.50 15.11 -2.86
N CYS A 231 -1.72 14.66 -2.63
CA CYS A 231 -2.24 13.45 -3.22
C CYS A 231 -2.51 13.67 -4.72
N VAL A 232 -1.87 12.88 -5.57
CA VAL A 232 -2.06 12.94 -7.03
C VAL A 232 -3.40 12.32 -7.42
N PRO A 233 -4.30 13.03 -8.11
CA PRO A 233 -5.51 12.43 -8.64
C PRO A 233 -5.18 11.32 -9.65
N VAL A 234 -5.82 10.17 -9.48
CA VAL A 234 -5.69 9.02 -10.38
C VAL A 234 -7.06 8.58 -10.85
N ALA A 235 -7.16 8.00 -12.04
CA ALA A 235 -8.41 7.41 -12.48
C ALA A 235 -8.82 6.28 -11.51
N ALA A 236 -10.11 6.14 -11.25
CA ALA A 236 -10.63 5.05 -10.42
C ALA A 236 -10.16 3.67 -10.91
N THR A 237 -9.94 3.56 -12.21
CA THR A 237 -9.48 2.35 -12.91
C THR A 237 -7.96 2.19 -12.97
N ASP A 238 -7.19 3.20 -12.54
CA ASP A 238 -5.73 3.09 -12.48
C ASP A 238 -5.32 2.06 -11.42
N PRO A 239 -4.26 1.26 -11.68
CA PRO A 239 -3.73 0.32 -10.71
C PRO A 239 -3.28 0.99 -9.42
N LEU A 240 -3.65 0.41 -8.28
CA LEU A 240 -3.17 0.79 -6.94
C LEU A 240 -2.01 -0.10 -6.51
N TYR A 241 -2.19 -1.42 -6.65
CA TYR A 241 -1.16 -2.39 -6.28
C TYR A 241 -1.24 -3.69 -7.09
N VAL A 242 -0.15 -4.45 -7.02
CA VAL A 242 -0.06 -5.81 -7.54
C VAL A 242 0.21 -6.76 -6.38
N LEU A 243 -0.67 -7.75 -6.19
CA LEU A 243 -0.52 -8.80 -5.20
C LEU A 243 -0.25 -10.13 -5.91
N TYR A 244 0.90 -10.74 -5.62
CA TYR A 244 1.26 -12.04 -6.17
C TYR A 244 0.68 -13.17 -5.34
N THR A 245 -0.07 -14.04 -6.00
CA THR A 245 -0.60 -15.27 -5.41
C THR A 245 0.19 -16.49 -5.91
N SER A 246 0.24 -17.56 -5.11
CA SER A 246 0.78 -18.85 -5.54
C SER A 246 -0.11 -19.40 -6.67
N GLY A 247 0.37 -19.34 -7.91
CA GLY A 247 -0.36 -19.89 -9.04
C GLY A 247 -0.38 -21.42 -9.01
N THR A 248 -1.48 -22.03 -9.47
CA THR A 248 -1.60 -23.48 -9.64
C THR A 248 -0.56 -24.09 -10.59
N THR A 249 0.11 -23.27 -11.38
CA THR A 249 1.15 -23.64 -12.36
C THR A 249 2.57 -23.46 -11.84
N GLY A 250 2.77 -23.15 -10.55
CA GLY A 250 4.09 -22.90 -9.95
C GLY A 250 4.69 -21.52 -10.26
N GLN A 251 4.07 -20.74 -11.16
CA GLN A 251 4.47 -19.36 -11.42
C GLN A 251 3.58 -18.38 -10.63
N PRO A 252 4.15 -17.40 -9.93
CA PRO A 252 3.37 -16.37 -9.25
C PRO A 252 2.49 -15.61 -10.25
N LYS A 253 1.22 -15.38 -9.89
CA LYS A 253 0.29 -14.58 -10.69
C LYS A 253 0.05 -13.25 -10.00
N GLY A 254 0.34 -12.15 -10.70
CA GLY A 254 0.10 -10.78 -10.22
C GLY A 254 -1.37 -10.40 -10.38
N VAL A 255 -2.09 -10.25 -9.27
CA VAL A 255 -3.45 -9.72 -9.25
C VAL A 255 -3.35 -8.20 -9.11
N VAL A 256 -3.82 -7.48 -10.13
CA VAL A 256 -3.86 -6.01 -10.12
C VAL A 256 -5.16 -5.55 -9.51
N ARG A 257 -5.09 -4.67 -8.51
CA ARG A 257 -6.25 -3.97 -7.93
C ARG A 257 -6.22 -2.51 -8.34
N ASP A 258 -7.39 -2.00 -8.71
CA ASP A 258 -7.58 -0.59 -9.04
C ASP A 258 -7.78 0.29 -7.79
N ASN A 259 -7.82 1.60 -7.97
CA ASN A 259 -8.05 2.53 -6.86
C ASN A 259 -9.52 2.58 -6.45
N GLY A 260 -10.44 2.88 -7.37
CA GLY A 260 -11.82 3.21 -7.05
C GLY A 260 -12.65 2.01 -6.64
N GLY A 261 -12.69 0.97 -7.47
CA GLY A 261 -13.49 -0.23 -7.23
C GLY A 261 -13.05 -0.95 -5.96
N HIS A 262 -11.74 -1.14 -5.80
CA HIS A 262 -11.17 -1.80 -4.62
C HIS A 262 -11.42 -1.01 -3.33
N MET A 263 -11.20 0.32 -3.35
CA MET A 263 -11.42 1.18 -2.18
C MET A 263 -12.90 1.18 -1.75
N GLY A 264 -13.83 1.25 -2.71
CA GLY A 264 -15.27 1.17 -2.44
C GLY A 264 -15.65 -0.16 -1.77
N ALA A 265 -15.13 -1.27 -2.30
CA ALA A 265 -15.37 -2.61 -1.73
C ALA A 265 -14.80 -2.73 -0.32
N LEU A 266 -13.54 -2.32 -0.08
CA LEU A 266 -12.92 -2.38 1.24
C LEU A 266 -13.69 -1.53 2.27
N LYS A 267 -14.07 -0.31 1.92
CA LYS A 267 -14.80 0.57 2.84
C LYS A 267 -16.16 -0.04 3.21
N TRP A 268 -16.85 -0.60 2.22
CA TRP A 268 -18.12 -1.27 2.46
C TRP A 268 -17.98 -2.52 3.35
N SER A 269 -16.94 -3.35 3.09
CA SER A 269 -16.68 -4.57 3.86
C SER A 269 -16.34 -4.28 5.31
N MET A 270 -15.55 -3.25 5.60
CA MET A 270 -15.21 -2.88 6.98
C MET A 270 -16.44 -2.62 7.83
N GLU A 271 -17.44 -1.96 7.27
CA GLU A 271 -18.66 -1.62 7.98
C GLU A 271 -19.67 -2.77 8.00
N ASN A 272 -19.85 -3.47 6.87
CA ASN A 272 -20.97 -4.39 6.69
C ASN A 272 -20.62 -5.86 6.96
N GLU A 273 -19.36 -6.27 6.74
CA GLU A 273 -18.88 -7.63 7.00
C GLU A 273 -18.17 -7.73 8.34
N PHE A 274 -17.25 -6.79 8.63
CA PHE A 274 -16.48 -6.80 9.87
C PHE A 274 -17.15 -6.04 11.01
N GLY A 275 -18.16 -5.19 10.71
CA GLY A 275 -18.89 -4.41 11.69
C GLY A 275 -18.07 -3.33 12.40
N VAL A 276 -16.91 -2.95 11.83
CA VAL A 276 -15.99 -2.00 12.44
C VAL A 276 -16.45 -0.57 12.21
N LYS A 277 -16.57 0.20 13.27
CA LYS A 277 -16.98 1.60 13.26
C LYS A 277 -15.79 2.53 13.45
N PRO A 278 -15.91 3.81 13.02
CA PRO A 278 -14.91 4.82 13.31
C PRO A 278 -14.59 4.92 14.80
N GLY A 279 -13.30 4.83 15.17
CA GLY A 279 -12.83 4.86 16.56
C GLY A 279 -12.61 3.48 17.19
N GLU A 280 -13.09 2.42 16.57
CA GLU A 280 -12.80 1.04 16.99
C GLU A 280 -11.47 0.56 16.39
N VAL A 281 -10.90 -0.47 17.03
CA VAL A 281 -9.62 -1.08 16.58
C VAL A 281 -9.93 -2.33 15.79
N PHE A 282 -9.45 -2.39 14.57
CA PHE A 282 -9.40 -3.58 13.74
C PHE A 282 -7.97 -4.15 13.79
N TRP A 283 -7.86 -5.43 14.10
CA TRP A 283 -6.59 -6.13 14.15
C TRP A 283 -6.53 -7.19 13.05
N ALA A 284 -5.42 -7.23 12.30
CA ALA A 284 -5.17 -8.18 11.22
C ALA A 284 -3.72 -8.70 11.26
#